data_118b60c487d2081b24fe6d1157efd10b
#
_entry.id   118b60c487d2081b24fe6d1157efd10b
#
_cell.length_a   1.000
_cell.length_b   1.000
_cell.length_c   1.000
_cell.angle_alpha   90.00
_cell.angle_beta   90.00
_cell.angle_gamma   90.00
#
_symmetry.space_group_name_H-M   'P 1'
#
loop_
_entity.id
_entity.type
_entity.pdbx_description
1 polymer ?
#
loop_
_entity_poly.entity_id
_entity_poly.type
_entity_poly.pdbx_seq_one_letter_code
_entity_poly.pdbx_strand_id
1 'polypeptide(L)'
;MFATASAAILMLAACGGQATKAPVTTVGEGLRFCESTYPYEGGVLIANFGTEELNPLNGEGKGYIVRYKAGEAPQVVIPADGNLSAPKGMFLRDGRLFVCDVNKVVVYDLNQPGTAPQVVSFPEGELFVNDLAADGDVLYASVTNTGRIFRLDISDPAVVGTPEPWLEISGPNGLVIRDGAMYVASYPADGQTTDAHVIYRIADLSNPVAEPFVALPGQYDGIAFSGDGKSLYVTNWSPAGLSRIDLATRAVEPVAIELEQPLAGPADMTVADGVVYVPDLPNSWVVVFAE
;
A
#
# COMPACT_ATOMS: atom_id res chain seq x y z
N MET A 1 -55.73 39.76 42.32
CA MET A 1 -55.65 39.11 41.00
C MET A 1 -54.18 38.88 40.72
N PHE A 2 -53.73 37.68 40.95
CA PHE A 2 -52.34 37.29 40.61
C PHE A 2 -52.36 36.42 39.36
N ALA A 3 -51.68 36.89 38.29
CA ALA A 3 -51.54 36.16 37.07
C ALA A 3 -50.28 35.28 37.17
N THR A 4 -50.47 33.98 37.12
CA THR A 4 -49.38 32.98 37.01
C THR A 4 -49.02 32.79 35.56
N ALA A 5 -47.81 33.15 35.20
CA ALA A 5 -47.21 32.83 33.88
C ALA A 5 -46.60 31.41 33.93
N SER A 6 -47.16 30.50 33.15
CA SER A 6 -46.59 29.17 32.92
C SER A 6 -45.52 29.25 31.84
N ALA A 7 -44.27 28.96 32.19
CA ALA A 7 -43.20 28.81 31.25
C ALA A 7 -43.22 27.37 30.70
N ALA A 8 -43.45 27.22 29.40
CA ALA A 8 -43.31 25.94 28.68
C ALA A 8 -41.84 25.71 28.35
N ILE A 9 -41.24 24.69 28.94
CA ILE A 9 -39.89 24.22 28.60
C ILE A 9 -40.01 23.30 27.35
N LEU A 10 -39.54 23.80 26.20
CA LEU A 10 -39.35 22.96 25.01
C LEU A 10 -38.10 22.11 25.24
N MET A 11 -38.27 20.83 25.47
CA MET A 11 -37.15 19.85 25.34
C MET A 11 -36.89 19.59 23.84
N LEU A 12 -35.78 20.10 23.32
CA LEU A 12 -35.22 19.63 22.08
C LEU A 12 -34.63 18.24 22.32
N ALA A 13 -35.28 17.20 21.79
CA ALA A 13 -34.69 15.89 21.66
C ALA A 13 -33.62 15.99 20.56
N ALA A 14 -32.35 16.00 20.96
CA ALA A 14 -31.25 15.79 20.03
C ALA A 14 -31.30 14.32 19.57
N CYS A 15 -31.84 14.06 18.37
CA CYS A 15 -31.63 12.83 17.69
C CYS A 15 -30.14 12.74 17.30
N GLY A 16 -29.33 12.11 18.15
CA GLY A 16 -28.01 11.66 17.82
C GLY A 16 -28.15 10.56 16.78
N GLY A 17 -28.05 10.92 15.51
CA GLY A 17 -27.86 9.94 14.45
C GLY A 17 -26.53 9.22 14.72
N GLN A 18 -26.59 7.94 15.10
CA GLN A 18 -25.42 7.07 15.01
C GLN A 18 -25.02 7.10 13.54
N ALA A 19 -23.84 7.62 13.24
CA ALA A 19 -23.22 7.44 11.94
C ALA A 19 -23.12 5.94 11.74
N THR A 20 -23.90 5.39 10.80
CA THR A 20 -23.78 3.99 10.39
C THR A 20 -22.39 3.84 9.81
N LYS A 21 -21.50 3.12 10.50
CA LYS A 21 -20.19 2.73 9.94
C LYS A 21 -20.46 2.10 8.57
N ALA A 22 -19.71 2.53 7.58
CA ALA A 22 -19.79 1.91 6.26
C ALA A 22 -19.48 0.41 6.39
N PRO A 23 -20.21 -0.45 5.67
CA PRO A 23 -19.99 -1.88 5.77
C PRO A 23 -18.57 -2.23 5.34
N VAL A 24 -17.90 -3.06 6.14
CA VAL A 24 -16.62 -3.67 5.79
C VAL A 24 -16.93 -4.94 4.99
N THR A 25 -16.24 -5.13 3.88
CA THR A 25 -16.36 -6.33 3.05
C THR A 25 -14.98 -6.96 2.83
N THR A 26 -14.96 -8.25 2.51
CA THR A 26 -13.75 -8.97 2.11
C THR A 26 -13.90 -9.52 0.70
N VAL A 27 -12.83 -9.44 -0.08
CA VAL A 27 -12.74 -9.96 -1.45
C VAL A 27 -11.64 -11.00 -1.47
N GLY A 28 -11.98 -12.26 -1.67
CA GLY A 28 -11.02 -13.38 -1.69
C GLY A 28 -11.15 -14.27 -2.93
N GLU A 29 -12.22 -14.11 -3.73
CA GLU A 29 -12.42 -14.90 -4.93
C GLU A 29 -11.29 -14.66 -5.95
N GLY A 30 -10.63 -15.76 -6.38
CA GLY A 30 -9.54 -15.70 -7.34
C GLY A 30 -8.23 -15.11 -6.81
N LEU A 31 -8.10 -14.86 -5.49
CA LEU A 31 -6.90 -14.35 -4.84
C LEU A 31 -6.12 -15.46 -4.13
N ARG A 32 -4.80 -15.37 -4.17
CA ARG A 32 -3.91 -16.28 -3.45
C ARG A 32 -2.66 -15.57 -3.00
N PHE A 33 -2.54 -15.36 -1.69
CA PHE A 33 -1.49 -14.55 -1.06
C PHE A 33 -1.37 -13.20 -1.75
N CYS A 34 -2.45 -12.38 -1.63
CA CYS A 34 -2.48 -11.03 -2.17
C CYS A 34 -1.69 -10.09 -1.27
N GLU A 35 -0.77 -9.34 -1.88
CA GLU A 35 0.19 -8.53 -1.14
C GLU A 35 -0.01 -7.04 -1.33
N SER A 36 -0.34 -6.57 -2.53
CA SER A 36 -0.49 -5.15 -2.82
C SER A 36 -1.77 -4.84 -3.58
N THR A 37 -2.25 -3.62 -3.41
CA THR A 37 -3.33 -3.03 -4.21
C THR A 37 -2.86 -1.72 -4.84
N TYR A 38 -3.38 -1.39 -6.05
CA TYR A 38 -3.08 -0.16 -6.76
C TYR A 38 -4.32 0.39 -7.47
N PRO A 39 -4.61 1.72 -7.44
CA PRO A 39 -5.80 2.29 -8.08
C PRO A 39 -5.83 2.02 -9.58
N TYR A 40 -6.96 1.53 -10.11
CA TYR A 40 -7.13 1.24 -11.52
C TYR A 40 -8.59 1.24 -11.97
N GLU A 41 -8.95 2.10 -12.93
CA GLU A 41 -10.27 2.13 -13.60
C GLU A 41 -11.49 2.11 -12.67
N GLY A 42 -11.46 2.90 -11.59
CA GLY A 42 -12.54 2.99 -10.60
C GLY A 42 -12.64 1.75 -9.69
N GLY A 43 -11.55 1.02 -9.57
CA GLY A 43 -11.31 -0.09 -8.66
C GLY A 43 -9.82 -0.19 -8.37
N VAL A 44 -9.31 -1.41 -8.20
CA VAL A 44 -7.89 -1.67 -7.91
C VAL A 44 -7.34 -2.85 -8.69
N LEU A 45 -6.04 -2.81 -8.96
CA LEU A 45 -5.23 -4.00 -9.26
C LEU A 45 -4.83 -4.64 -7.93
N ILE A 46 -4.69 -5.97 -7.92
CA ILE A 46 -4.30 -6.76 -6.74
C ILE A 46 -3.18 -7.71 -7.17
N ALA A 47 -2.02 -7.57 -6.55
CA ALA A 47 -0.86 -8.45 -6.77
C ALA A 47 -0.99 -9.72 -5.95
N ASN A 48 -0.76 -10.89 -6.56
CA ASN A 48 -0.94 -12.20 -5.94
C ASN A 48 0.29 -13.08 -6.19
N PHE A 49 0.78 -13.81 -5.17
CA PHE A 49 1.89 -14.75 -5.33
C PHE A 49 1.47 -16.02 -6.10
N GLY A 50 0.23 -16.49 -5.92
CA GLY A 50 -0.29 -17.67 -6.62
C GLY A 50 0.30 -19.01 -6.19
N THR A 51 1.16 -19.03 -5.18
CA THR A 51 1.84 -20.23 -4.66
C THR A 51 0.98 -21.02 -3.68
N GLU A 52 1.35 -22.27 -3.37
CA GLU A 52 0.67 -23.05 -2.33
C GLU A 52 1.09 -22.62 -0.93
N GLU A 53 2.35 -22.23 -0.75
CA GLU A 53 2.92 -21.78 0.50
C GLU A 53 3.28 -20.30 0.43
N LEU A 54 3.12 -19.59 1.55
CA LEU A 54 3.50 -18.21 1.68
C LEU A 54 5.03 -18.09 1.77
N ASN A 55 5.64 -17.59 0.70
CA ASN A 55 7.06 -17.27 0.65
C ASN A 55 7.28 -16.00 -0.19
N PRO A 56 7.59 -14.85 0.44
CA PRO A 56 7.78 -13.58 -0.26
C PRO A 56 9.04 -13.51 -1.12
N LEU A 57 9.91 -14.53 -1.04
CA LEU A 57 11.14 -14.67 -1.84
C LEU A 57 11.10 -15.91 -2.74
N ASN A 58 9.91 -16.45 -3.04
CA ASN A 58 9.80 -17.59 -3.95
C ASN A 58 10.24 -17.24 -5.37
N GLY A 59 10.63 -18.23 -6.14
CA GLY A 59 11.02 -18.12 -7.55
C GLY A 59 10.15 -18.98 -8.48
N GLU A 60 8.87 -19.24 -8.11
CA GLU A 60 8.02 -20.22 -8.80
C GLU A 60 7.39 -19.70 -10.10
N GLY A 61 7.43 -18.39 -10.36
CA GLY A 61 6.83 -17.80 -11.57
C GLY A 61 5.30 -17.90 -11.63
N LYS A 62 4.64 -18.06 -10.49
CA LYS A 62 3.18 -18.21 -10.37
C LYS A 62 2.43 -16.92 -10.08
N GLY A 63 3.15 -15.80 -9.93
CA GLY A 63 2.57 -14.50 -9.64
C GLY A 63 1.64 -14.01 -10.74
N TYR A 64 0.56 -13.34 -10.36
CA TYR A 64 -0.44 -12.77 -11.27
C TYR A 64 -1.07 -11.52 -10.69
N ILE A 65 -1.71 -10.70 -11.56
CA ILE A 65 -2.40 -9.48 -11.17
C ILE A 65 -3.88 -9.59 -11.53
N VAL A 66 -4.74 -9.29 -10.56
CA VAL A 66 -6.19 -9.28 -10.71
C VAL A 66 -6.69 -7.84 -10.65
N ARG A 67 -7.62 -7.46 -11.53
CA ARG A 67 -8.43 -6.26 -11.38
C ARG A 67 -9.67 -6.59 -10.57
N TYR A 68 -9.94 -5.79 -9.56
CA TYR A 68 -11.19 -5.83 -8.80
C TYR A 68 -11.88 -4.46 -8.85
N LYS A 69 -13.20 -4.49 -9.06
CA LYS A 69 -14.10 -3.34 -8.94
C LYS A 69 -15.39 -3.77 -8.26
N ALA A 70 -15.89 -2.94 -7.36
CA ALA A 70 -17.12 -3.25 -6.63
C ALA A 70 -18.31 -3.53 -7.58
N GLY A 71 -18.99 -4.66 -7.36
CA GLY A 71 -20.11 -5.11 -8.20
C GLY A 71 -19.71 -5.87 -9.46
N GLU A 72 -18.42 -6.07 -9.72
CA GLU A 72 -17.89 -6.89 -10.82
C GLU A 72 -17.15 -8.12 -10.26
N ALA A 73 -17.13 -9.21 -11.02
CA ALA A 73 -16.27 -10.35 -10.69
C ALA A 73 -14.80 -9.99 -10.91
N PRO A 74 -13.87 -10.44 -10.04
CA PRO A 74 -12.44 -10.23 -10.23
C PRO A 74 -11.96 -10.76 -11.59
N GLN A 75 -11.07 -10.02 -12.26
CA GLN A 75 -10.57 -10.35 -13.59
C GLN A 75 -9.05 -10.40 -13.59
N VAL A 76 -8.47 -11.47 -14.14
CA VAL A 76 -7.01 -11.56 -14.32
C VAL A 76 -6.59 -10.62 -15.43
N VAL A 77 -5.73 -9.63 -15.12
CA VAL A 77 -5.14 -8.67 -16.07
C VAL A 77 -3.77 -9.15 -16.54
N ILE A 78 -2.93 -9.61 -15.62
CA ILE A 78 -1.65 -10.25 -15.92
C ILE A 78 -1.74 -11.68 -15.41
N PRO A 79 -1.73 -12.68 -16.31
CA PRO A 79 -1.75 -14.09 -15.91
C PRO A 79 -0.39 -14.52 -15.35
N ALA A 80 -0.33 -15.69 -14.72
CA ALA A 80 0.92 -16.32 -14.33
C ALA A 80 1.70 -16.75 -15.59
N ASP A 81 2.55 -15.86 -16.07
CA ASP A 81 3.33 -16.00 -17.31
C ASP A 81 4.80 -16.40 -17.07
N GLY A 82 5.16 -16.64 -15.81
CA GLY A 82 6.54 -16.99 -15.40
C GLY A 82 7.42 -15.78 -15.07
N ASN A 83 6.98 -14.55 -15.33
CA ASN A 83 7.77 -13.34 -15.07
C ASN A 83 7.66 -12.84 -13.62
N LEU A 84 6.51 -13.08 -12.95
CA LEU A 84 6.26 -12.71 -11.56
C LEU A 84 6.27 -13.95 -10.65
N SER A 85 6.92 -13.84 -9.51
CA SER A 85 6.96 -14.91 -8.48
C SER A 85 6.27 -14.51 -7.19
N ALA A 86 6.66 -13.37 -6.62
CA ALA A 86 6.05 -12.77 -5.44
C ALA A 86 5.79 -11.28 -5.70
N PRO A 87 4.86 -10.95 -6.62
CA PRO A 87 4.60 -9.56 -6.97
C PRO A 87 4.08 -8.77 -5.77
N LYS A 88 4.59 -7.55 -5.63
CA LYS A 88 4.32 -6.64 -4.52
C LYS A 88 3.83 -5.29 -5.04
N GLY A 89 4.36 -4.20 -4.51
CA GLY A 89 3.96 -2.85 -4.87
C GLY A 89 3.96 -2.58 -6.38
N MET A 90 3.04 -1.73 -6.81
CA MET A 90 2.77 -1.43 -8.21
C MET A 90 2.77 0.08 -8.46
N PHE A 91 3.09 0.44 -9.71
CA PHE A 91 2.95 1.81 -10.21
C PHE A 91 2.48 1.77 -11.66
N LEU A 92 1.56 2.67 -12.03
CA LEU A 92 1.03 2.76 -13.39
C LEU A 92 1.33 4.13 -14.00
N ARG A 93 1.91 4.13 -15.21
CA ARG A 93 2.15 5.35 -15.99
C ARG A 93 1.98 5.07 -17.49
N ASP A 94 1.16 5.87 -18.16
CA ASP A 94 0.93 5.82 -19.62
C ASP A 94 0.58 4.40 -20.14
N GLY A 95 -0.22 3.65 -19.35
CA GLY A 95 -0.63 2.29 -19.66
C GLY A 95 0.46 1.22 -19.41
N ARG A 96 1.60 1.61 -18.82
CA ARG A 96 2.65 0.69 -18.40
C ARG A 96 2.57 0.45 -16.92
N LEU A 97 2.36 -0.82 -16.53
CA LEU A 97 2.29 -1.29 -15.17
C LEU A 97 3.65 -1.81 -14.73
N PHE A 98 4.25 -1.12 -13.78
CA PHE A 98 5.46 -1.51 -13.08
C PHE A 98 5.07 -2.34 -11.87
N VAL A 99 5.67 -3.51 -11.69
CA VAL A 99 5.37 -4.44 -10.60
C VAL A 99 6.68 -4.85 -9.93
N CYS A 100 6.80 -4.58 -8.64
CA CYS A 100 7.89 -5.13 -7.82
C CYS A 100 7.78 -6.65 -7.73
N ASP A 101 8.91 -7.33 -7.85
CA ASP A 101 9.02 -8.76 -7.61
C ASP A 101 10.37 -9.03 -6.91
N VAL A 102 10.62 -10.17 -6.41
CA VAL A 102 11.72 -10.59 -5.54
C VAL A 102 13.00 -9.72 -5.62
N ASN A 103 13.60 -9.58 -6.81
CA ASN A 103 14.85 -8.83 -7.06
C ASN A 103 14.79 -7.98 -8.34
N LYS A 104 13.60 -7.61 -8.78
CA LYS A 104 13.37 -6.93 -10.05
C LYS A 104 12.09 -6.10 -10.03
N VAL A 105 11.96 -5.21 -11.00
CA VAL A 105 10.71 -4.62 -11.43
C VAL A 105 10.37 -5.18 -12.80
N VAL A 106 9.12 -5.64 -12.97
CA VAL A 106 8.62 -6.13 -14.28
C VAL A 106 7.63 -5.10 -14.81
N VAL A 107 7.81 -4.68 -16.06
CA VAL A 107 7.01 -3.62 -16.68
C VAL A 107 6.17 -4.20 -17.81
N TYR A 108 4.86 -4.22 -17.61
CA TYR A 108 3.87 -4.68 -18.59
C TYR A 108 3.24 -3.52 -19.35
N ASP A 109 3.02 -3.69 -20.65
CA ASP A 109 2.23 -2.76 -21.45
C ASP A 109 0.76 -3.19 -21.46
N LEU A 110 -0.07 -2.52 -20.66
CA LEU A 110 -1.51 -2.82 -20.60
C LEU A 110 -2.26 -2.41 -21.88
N ASN A 111 -1.67 -1.54 -22.72
CA ASN A 111 -2.23 -1.17 -24.02
C ASN A 111 -1.96 -2.24 -25.09
N GLN A 112 -0.99 -3.15 -24.83
CA GLN A 112 -0.61 -4.23 -25.75
C GLN A 112 -0.51 -5.58 -24.99
N PRO A 113 -1.65 -6.10 -24.49
CA PRO A 113 -1.66 -7.34 -23.72
C PRO A 113 -1.01 -8.50 -24.47
N GLY A 114 -0.20 -9.29 -23.76
CA GLY A 114 0.50 -10.45 -24.33
C GLY A 114 1.84 -10.14 -24.97
N THR A 115 2.28 -8.89 -25.02
CA THR A 115 3.67 -8.56 -25.35
C THR A 115 4.61 -8.94 -24.20
N ALA A 116 5.85 -9.33 -24.53
CA ALA A 116 6.84 -9.64 -23.49
C ALA A 116 7.12 -8.38 -22.64
N PRO A 117 7.09 -8.50 -21.29
CA PRO A 117 7.38 -7.37 -20.43
C PRO A 117 8.86 -7.02 -20.43
N GLN A 118 9.19 -5.79 -20.07
CA GLN A 118 10.56 -5.41 -19.73
C GLN A 118 10.86 -5.89 -18.31
N VAL A 119 12.03 -6.51 -18.12
CA VAL A 119 12.51 -6.93 -16.80
C VAL A 119 13.70 -6.06 -16.41
N VAL A 120 13.59 -5.36 -15.30
CA VAL A 120 14.61 -4.48 -14.73
C VAL A 120 15.15 -5.12 -13.47
N SER A 121 16.29 -5.79 -13.56
CA SER A 121 16.92 -6.47 -12.42
C SER A 121 17.68 -5.51 -11.54
N PHE A 122 17.61 -5.72 -10.23
CA PHE A 122 18.43 -5.03 -9.23
C PHE A 122 19.79 -5.72 -9.07
N PRO A 123 20.80 -5.05 -8.50
CA PRO A 123 22.09 -5.67 -8.20
C PRO A 123 21.97 -6.95 -7.39
N GLU A 124 22.97 -7.83 -7.49
CA GLU A 124 23.01 -9.07 -6.70
C GLU A 124 22.93 -8.79 -5.20
N GLY A 125 22.07 -9.54 -4.50
CA GLY A 125 21.82 -9.36 -3.06
C GLY A 125 20.71 -8.37 -2.71
N GLU A 126 20.25 -7.55 -3.66
CA GLU A 126 19.09 -6.68 -3.49
C GLU A 126 17.80 -7.53 -3.65
N LEU A 127 17.37 -8.11 -2.54
CA LEU A 127 16.16 -8.94 -2.48
C LEU A 127 15.04 -8.19 -1.74
N PHE A 128 13.81 -8.63 -1.93
CA PHE A 128 12.65 -7.97 -1.35
C PHE A 128 12.46 -6.57 -1.92
N VAL A 129 12.55 -6.43 -3.27
CA VAL A 129 12.10 -5.24 -3.98
C VAL A 129 10.60 -5.13 -3.72
N ASN A 130 10.18 -4.07 -3.01
CA ASN A 130 8.90 -4.10 -2.32
C ASN A 130 7.88 -3.12 -2.90
N ASP A 131 8.12 -1.82 -2.85
CA ASP A 131 7.11 -0.85 -3.27
C ASP A 131 7.67 0.25 -4.16
N LEU A 132 6.78 0.95 -4.87
CA LEU A 132 7.08 1.94 -5.90
C LEU A 132 6.34 3.25 -5.65
N ALA A 133 7.06 4.35 -5.73
CA ALA A 133 6.48 5.68 -5.80
C ALA A 133 7.23 6.55 -6.81
N ALA A 134 6.55 7.48 -7.50
CA ALA A 134 7.19 8.32 -8.51
C ALA A 134 7.03 9.81 -8.23
N ASP A 135 8.08 10.57 -8.58
CA ASP A 135 8.03 12.03 -8.67
C ASP A 135 8.58 12.46 -10.04
N GLY A 136 7.73 13.05 -10.87
CA GLY A 136 8.07 13.35 -12.25
C GLY A 136 8.56 12.11 -13.00
N ASP A 137 9.76 12.18 -13.57
CA ASP A 137 10.37 11.12 -14.37
C ASP A 137 11.26 10.15 -13.55
N VAL A 138 11.21 10.24 -12.23
CA VAL A 138 11.94 9.37 -11.32
C VAL A 138 11.00 8.43 -10.60
N LEU A 139 11.22 7.13 -10.76
CA LEU A 139 10.58 6.07 -9.98
C LEU A 139 11.50 5.65 -8.85
N TYR A 140 10.97 5.60 -7.64
CA TYR A 140 11.66 5.12 -6.46
C TYR A 140 11.16 3.72 -6.13
N ALA A 141 12.09 2.82 -5.77
CA ALA A 141 11.79 1.45 -5.41
C ALA A 141 12.44 1.12 -4.06
N SER A 142 11.68 0.66 -3.09
CA SER A 142 12.19 0.18 -1.81
C SER A 142 12.75 -1.23 -1.93
N VAL A 143 13.86 -1.50 -1.22
CA VAL A 143 14.47 -2.83 -1.08
C VAL A 143 14.64 -3.11 0.40
N THR A 144 13.71 -3.88 0.95
CA THR A 144 13.53 -4.01 2.40
C THR A 144 14.72 -4.71 3.07
N ASN A 145 15.28 -5.77 2.47
CA ASN A 145 16.32 -6.58 3.12
C ASN A 145 17.67 -5.87 3.24
N THR A 146 18.01 -4.98 2.30
CA THR A 146 19.29 -4.25 2.31
C THR A 146 19.18 -2.85 2.89
N GLY A 147 17.95 -2.41 3.19
CA GLY A 147 17.72 -1.09 3.76
C GLY A 147 18.00 0.04 2.78
N ARG A 148 17.61 -0.13 1.50
CA ARG A 148 17.87 0.84 0.44
C ARG A 148 16.62 1.22 -0.31
N ILE A 149 16.59 2.48 -0.74
CA ILE A 149 15.69 2.96 -1.78
C ILE A 149 16.53 3.23 -3.02
N PHE A 150 16.11 2.68 -4.16
CA PHE A 150 16.70 2.91 -5.47
C PHE A 150 15.87 3.93 -6.24
N ARG A 151 16.48 4.59 -7.22
CA ARG A 151 15.80 5.40 -8.21
C ARG A 151 16.03 4.82 -9.62
N LEU A 152 15.02 4.96 -10.47
CA LEU A 152 15.03 4.54 -11.86
C LEU A 152 14.52 5.70 -12.72
N ASP A 153 15.14 5.94 -13.87
CA ASP A 153 14.64 6.88 -14.86
C ASP A 153 13.47 6.23 -15.63
N ILE A 154 12.33 6.90 -15.62
CA ILE A 154 11.11 6.53 -16.35
C ILE A 154 10.61 7.65 -17.26
N SER A 155 11.51 8.54 -17.71
CA SER A 155 11.21 9.59 -18.69
C SER A 155 10.66 9.01 -20.00
N ASP A 156 11.15 7.82 -20.38
CA ASP A 156 10.51 6.93 -21.35
C ASP A 156 10.09 5.64 -20.65
N PRO A 157 8.82 5.47 -20.29
CA PRO A 157 8.36 4.28 -19.58
C PRO A 157 8.45 2.98 -20.42
N ALA A 158 8.77 3.08 -21.72
CA ALA A 158 9.07 1.94 -22.56
C ALA A 158 10.54 1.46 -22.42
N VAL A 159 11.43 2.31 -21.88
CA VAL A 159 12.87 2.01 -21.72
C VAL A 159 13.31 2.48 -20.34
N VAL A 160 13.00 1.70 -19.31
CA VAL A 160 13.30 2.02 -17.92
C VAL A 160 14.81 1.97 -17.66
N GLY A 161 15.32 2.98 -16.97
CA GLY A 161 16.74 3.07 -16.60
C GLY A 161 17.19 2.00 -15.62
N THR A 162 18.50 1.86 -15.48
CA THR A 162 19.11 0.95 -14.49
C THR A 162 18.84 1.45 -13.08
N PRO A 163 18.51 0.58 -12.10
CA PRO A 163 18.35 0.97 -10.73
C PRO A 163 19.64 1.54 -10.13
N GLU A 164 19.58 2.74 -9.57
CA GLU A 164 20.68 3.42 -8.89
C GLU A 164 20.36 3.56 -7.40
N PRO A 165 21.28 3.20 -6.47
CA PRO A 165 21.08 3.48 -5.04
C PRO A 165 20.85 4.98 -4.81
N TRP A 166 19.85 5.33 -4.00
CA TRP A 166 19.50 6.72 -3.75
C TRP A 166 19.57 7.10 -2.27
N LEU A 167 19.01 6.26 -1.38
CA LEU A 167 18.98 6.53 0.05
C LEU A 167 19.06 5.21 0.84
N GLU A 168 19.80 5.23 1.95
CA GLU A 168 19.81 4.14 2.94
C GLU A 168 18.87 4.48 4.10
N ILE A 169 18.01 3.53 4.46
CA ILE A 169 17.01 3.66 5.50
C ILE A 169 16.67 2.25 6.03
N SER A 170 16.45 2.11 7.35
CA SER A 170 16.18 0.79 7.93
C SER A 170 14.87 0.20 7.38
N GLY A 171 14.96 -0.94 6.69
CA GLY A 171 13.83 -1.74 6.22
C GLY A 171 12.74 -0.96 5.45
N PRO A 172 13.06 -0.17 4.40
CA PRO A 172 12.03 0.57 3.66
C PRO A 172 11.09 -0.43 2.98
N ASN A 173 9.79 -0.22 3.18
CA ASN A 173 8.72 -1.04 2.62
C ASN A 173 7.77 -0.14 1.82
N GLY A 174 6.58 0.18 2.29
CA GLY A 174 5.65 1.04 1.59
C GLY A 174 6.16 2.46 1.37
N LEU A 175 5.92 3.02 0.19
CA LEU A 175 6.35 4.36 -0.24
C LEU A 175 5.16 5.17 -0.74
N VAL A 176 5.01 6.41 -0.28
CA VAL A 176 4.10 7.36 -0.92
C VAL A 176 4.75 8.74 -1.05
N ILE A 177 4.50 9.41 -2.18
CA ILE A 177 5.02 10.75 -2.46
C ILE A 177 3.85 11.71 -2.66
N ARG A 178 3.95 12.89 -2.06
CA ARG A 178 3.06 14.02 -2.29
C ARG A 178 3.80 15.34 -2.06
N ASP A 179 3.56 16.29 -2.94
CA ASP A 179 4.13 17.65 -2.86
C ASP A 179 5.65 17.67 -2.67
N GLY A 180 6.37 16.78 -3.40
CA GLY A 180 7.83 16.66 -3.36
C GLY A 180 8.39 16.05 -2.07
N ALA A 181 7.56 15.54 -1.18
CA ALA A 181 7.97 14.81 0.01
C ALA A 181 7.56 13.33 -0.07
N MET A 182 8.46 12.44 0.38
CA MET A 182 8.20 11.00 0.48
C MET A 182 7.95 10.61 1.94
N TYR A 183 6.98 9.72 2.15
CA TYR A 183 6.79 9.01 3.42
C TYR A 183 7.10 7.53 3.20
N VAL A 184 7.76 6.92 4.18
CA VAL A 184 8.23 5.53 4.10
C VAL A 184 7.76 4.77 5.32
N ALA A 185 7.05 3.68 5.10
CA ALA A 185 6.77 2.66 6.09
C ALA A 185 8.03 1.78 6.24
N SER A 186 8.46 1.50 7.47
CA SER A 186 9.65 0.69 7.72
C SER A 186 9.30 -0.64 8.37
N TYR A 187 9.82 -1.72 7.77
CA TYR A 187 9.56 -3.10 8.15
C TYR A 187 10.87 -3.83 8.47
N PRO A 188 10.97 -4.55 9.60
CA PRO A 188 12.14 -5.35 9.92
C PRO A 188 12.20 -6.63 9.07
N ALA A 189 13.09 -6.69 8.08
CA ALA A 189 13.21 -7.86 7.20
C ALA A 189 13.53 -9.18 7.93
N ASP A 190 14.13 -9.09 9.11
CA ASP A 190 14.41 -10.23 10.01
C ASP A 190 13.30 -10.49 11.05
N GLY A 191 12.20 -9.73 11.00
CA GLY A 191 11.09 -9.79 11.94
C GLY A 191 11.37 -9.19 13.32
N GLN A 192 12.54 -8.56 13.55
CA GLN A 192 12.92 -7.98 14.84
C GLN A 192 12.76 -6.46 14.84
N THR A 193 11.66 -5.98 15.41
CA THR A 193 11.39 -4.54 15.53
C THR A 193 12.42 -3.87 16.43
N THR A 194 12.99 -2.76 15.95
CA THR A 194 13.89 -1.87 16.68
C THR A 194 13.39 -0.45 16.60
N ASP A 195 14.02 0.49 17.34
CA ASP A 195 13.68 1.93 17.31
C ASP A 195 13.90 2.57 15.92
N ALA A 196 14.55 1.87 14.99
CA ALA A 196 14.73 2.31 13.61
C ALA A 196 13.56 1.94 12.68
N HIS A 197 12.66 1.03 13.10
CA HIS A 197 11.51 0.62 12.28
C HIS A 197 10.31 1.51 12.60
N VAL A 198 10.25 2.68 11.97
CA VAL A 198 9.26 3.76 12.19
C VAL A 198 8.71 4.28 10.87
N ILE A 199 7.83 5.27 10.92
CA ILE A 199 7.43 5.99 9.71
C ILE A 199 8.41 7.14 9.51
N TYR A 200 9.08 7.16 8.34
CA TYR A 200 10.01 8.22 7.96
C TYR A 200 9.37 9.23 7.02
N ARG A 201 9.95 10.43 6.99
CA ARG A 201 9.67 11.45 5.99
C ARG A 201 10.97 11.96 5.38
N ILE A 202 11.02 12.04 4.07
CA ILE A 202 12.06 12.71 3.27
C ILE A 202 11.41 13.98 2.70
N ALA A 203 11.82 15.14 3.20
CA ALA A 203 11.19 16.41 2.87
C ALA A 203 11.58 16.98 1.50
N ASP A 204 12.78 16.63 1.02
CA ASP A 204 13.35 17.09 -0.24
C ASP A 204 14.01 15.91 -0.96
N LEU A 205 13.41 15.50 -2.08
CA LEU A 205 13.90 14.35 -2.86
C LEU A 205 15.20 14.65 -3.61
N SER A 206 15.55 15.93 -3.81
CA SER A 206 16.81 16.34 -4.45
C SER A 206 18.00 16.32 -3.48
N ASN A 207 17.74 16.44 -2.17
CA ASN A 207 18.73 16.35 -1.11
C ASN A 207 18.19 15.49 0.04
N PRO A 208 18.13 14.15 -0.16
CA PRO A 208 17.36 13.27 0.70
C PRO A 208 17.99 13.11 2.09
N VAL A 209 17.16 13.34 3.11
CA VAL A 209 17.45 13.03 4.50
C VAL A 209 16.22 12.36 5.09
N ALA A 210 16.37 11.11 5.56
CA ALA A 210 15.29 10.40 6.21
C ALA A 210 15.18 10.84 7.68
N GLU A 211 14.05 11.46 8.03
CA GLU A 211 13.76 11.87 9.41
C GLU A 211 12.57 11.08 9.95
N PRO A 212 12.59 10.61 11.20
CA PRO A 212 11.42 10.00 11.80
C PRO A 212 10.22 10.98 11.78
N PHE A 213 9.13 10.61 11.10
CA PHE A 213 7.89 11.35 11.09
C PHE A 213 7.01 10.96 12.28
N VAL A 214 6.86 9.66 12.52
CA VAL A 214 6.28 9.08 13.72
C VAL A 214 7.29 8.11 14.30
N ALA A 215 7.81 8.43 15.47
CA ALA A 215 8.86 7.66 16.15
C ALA A 215 8.28 6.53 17.04
N LEU A 216 7.19 5.90 16.60
CA LEU A 216 6.60 4.72 17.24
C LEU A 216 7.09 3.48 16.48
N PRO A 217 7.88 2.58 17.10
CA PRO A 217 8.35 1.39 16.43
C PRO A 217 7.23 0.41 16.05
N GLY A 218 7.34 -0.21 14.87
CA GLY A 218 6.37 -1.17 14.37
C GLY A 218 6.95 -2.06 13.27
N GLN A 219 6.09 -2.91 12.73
CA GLN A 219 6.34 -3.68 11.51
C GLN A 219 5.47 -3.11 10.40
N TYR A 220 5.79 -1.86 10.01
CA TYR A 220 4.98 -1.12 9.06
C TYR A 220 5.22 -1.60 7.63
N ASP A 221 4.14 -1.96 6.96
CA ASP A 221 4.16 -2.54 5.62
C ASP A 221 3.65 -1.51 4.59
N GLY A 222 2.35 -1.43 4.34
CA GLY A 222 1.75 -0.50 3.41
C GLY A 222 1.51 0.89 4.00
N ILE A 223 1.50 1.90 3.14
CA ILE A 223 1.21 3.28 3.49
C ILE A 223 0.46 3.98 2.36
N ALA A 224 -0.61 4.71 2.69
CA ALA A 224 -1.39 5.45 1.71
C ALA A 224 -1.91 6.78 2.28
N PHE A 225 -2.03 7.81 1.44
CA PHE A 225 -2.72 9.03 1.84
C PHE A 225 -4.24 8.79 1.93
N SER A 226 -4.89 9.42 2.93
CA SER A 226 -6.35 9.55 2.93
C SER A 226 -6.83 10.35 1.72
N GLY A 227 -8.07 10.14 1.29
CA GLY A 227 -8.66 10.81 0.13
C GLY A 227 -8.71 12.34 0.29
N ASP A 228 -8.87 12.86 1.53
CA ASP A 228 -8.79 14.29 1.83
C ASP A 228 -7.35 14.82 1.94
N GLY A 229 -6.36 13.94 1.90
CA GLY A 229 -4.93 14.24 1.96
C GLY A 229 -4.42 14.76 3.30
N LYS A 230 -5.19 14.64 4.38
CA LYS A 230 -4.80 15.15 5.70
C LYS A 230 -4.19 14.10 6.62
N SER A 231 -4.28 12.84 6.22
CA SER A 231 -3.77 11.72 7.00
C SER A 231 -3.04 10.71 6.13
N LEU A 232 -2.28 9.85 6.77
CA LEU A 232 -1.78 8.60 6.21
C LEU A 232 -2.51 7.43 6.88
N TYR A 233 -2.86 6.43 6.09
CA TYR A 233 -3.14 5.08 6.59
C TYR A 233 -1.86 4.27 6.52
N VAL A 234 -1.65 3.43 7.53
CA VAL A 234 -0.46 2.57 7.62
C VAL A 234 -0.88 1.21 8.15
N THR A 235 -0.51 0.16 7.45
CA THR A 235 -0.65 -1.21 7.94
C THR A 235 0.51 -1.58 8.85
N ASN A 236 0.25 -2.42 9.84
CA ASN A 236 1.26 -3.03 10.70
C ASN A 236 1.11 -4.55 10.66
N TRP A 237 2.18 -5.24 10.26
CA TRP A 237 2.16 -6.69 10.06
C TRP A 237 1.95 -7.45 11.37
N SER A 238 2.70 -7.10 12.40
CA SER A 238 2.60 -7.76 13.70
C SER A 238 2.86 -6.78 14.85
N PRO A 239 1.91 -6.61 15.80
CA PRO A 239 0.56 -7.18 15.77
C PRO A 239 -0.23 -6.65 14.56
N ALA A 240 -1.02 -7.51 13.91
CA ALA A 240 -1.76 -7.16 12.70
C ALA A 240 -2.76 -6.03 12.97
N GLY A 241 -2.72 -4.98 12.15
CA GLY A 241 -3.58 -3.82 12.36
C GLY A 241 -3.42 -2.73 11.30
N LEU A 242 -4.31 -1.75 11.39
CA LEU A 242 -4.31 -0.54 10.57
C LEU A 242 -4.36 0.67 11.49
N SER A 243 -3.58 1.69 11.20
CA SER A 243 -3.57 2.97 11.89
C SER A 243 -3.78 4.12 10.91
N ARG A 244 -4.36 5.22 11.43
CA ARG A 244 -4.44 6.50 10.74
C ARG A 244 -3.55 7.49 11.47
N ILE A 245 -2.72 8.22 10.71
CA ILE A 245 -1.77 9.21 11.21
C ILE A 245 -2.18 10.57 10.68
N ASP A 246 -2.50 11.51 11.55
CA ASP A 246 -2.78 12.89 11.17
C ASP A 246 -1.47 13.61 10.76
N LEU A 247 -1.43 14.19 9.57
CA LEU A 247 -0.21 14.81 9.03
C LEU A 247 0.22 16.08 9.76
N ALA A 248 -0.71 16.82 10.35
CA ALA A 248 -0.40 18.07 11.03
C ALA A 248 0.06 17.84 12.48
N THR A 249 -0.59 16.94 13.20
CA THR A 249 -0.34 16.68 14.62
C THR A 249 0.58 15.48 14.86
N ARG A 250 0.71 14.59 13.87
CA ARG A 250 1.39 13.29 13.94
C ARG A 250 0.74 12.32 14.93
N ALA A 251 -0.51 12.59 15.32
CA ALA A 251 -1.27 11.67 16.16
C ALA A 251 -1.55 10.38 15.41
N VAL A 252 -1.34 9.25 16.08
CA VAL A 252 -1.59 7.90 15.56
C VAL A 252 -2.84 7.35 16.23
N GLU A 253 -3.83 6.99 15.44
CA GLU A 253 -5.08 6.41 15.91
C GLU A 253 -5.31 5.04 15.25
N PRO A 254 -5.63 3.99 16.03
CA PRO A 254 -5.98 2.71 15.43
C PRO A 254 -7.30 2.82 14.67
N VAL A 255 -7.36 2.18 13.50
CA VAL A 255 -8.59 2.05 12.71
C VAL A 255 -9.27 0.74 13.11
N ALA A 256 -10.43 0.85 13.77
CA ALA A 256 -11.21 -0.32 14.16
C ALA A 256 -11.92 -0.90 12.93
N ILE A 257 -11.54 -2.11 12.54
CA ILE A 257 -12.16 -2.90 11.47
C ILE A 257 -12.82 -4.12 12.11
N GLU A 258 -14.14 -4.24 11.94
CA GLU A 258 -14.89 -5.39 12.45
C GLU A 258 -14.94 -6.47 11.38
N LEU A 259 -14.21 -7.57 11.57
CA LEU A 259 -14.12 -8.72 10.68
C LEU A 259 -14.54 -9.99 11.42
N GLU A 260 -15.15 -10.94 10.71
CA GLU A 260 -15.45 -12.28 11.26
C GLU A 260 -14.15 -13.03 11.60
N GLN A 261 -13.14 -12.93 10.74
CA GLN A 261 -11.79 -13.43 10.98
C GLN A 261 -10.83 -12.24 11.10
N PRO A 262 -10.03 -12.15 12.16
CA PRO A 262 -9.07 -11.06 12.34
C PRO A 262 -8.04 -10.98 11.22
N LEU A 263 -7.47 -9.77 11.02
CA LEU A 263 -6.29 -9.60 10.17
C LEU A 263 -5.16 -10.49 10.68
N ALA A 264 -4.42 -11.11 9.76
CA ALA A 264 -3.28 -11.98 10.07
C ALA A 264 -1.94 -11.35 9.67
N GLY A 265 -1.93 -10.58 8.58
CA GLY A 265 -0.76 -9.87 8.07
C GLY A 265 -1.20 -8.89 6.98
N PRO A 266 -1.71 -7.70 7.38
CA PRO A 266 -2.06 -6.67 6.42
C PRO A 266 -0.79 -6.12 5.77
N ALA A 267 -0.78 -6.12 4.44
CA ALA A 267 0.37 -5.77 3.63
C ALA A 267 0.16 -4.41 2.93
N ASP A 268 0.70 -4.22 1.71
CA ASP A 268 0.65 -2.94 1.03
C ASP A 268 -0.78 -2.57 0.60
N MET A 269 -1.17 -1.34 0.88
CA MET A 269 -2.54 -0.87 0.80
C MET A 269 -2.71 0.35 -0.10
N THR A 270 -3.94 0.58 -0.55
CA THR A 270 -4.27 1.81 -1.25
C THR A 270 -5.59 2.42 -0.79
N VAL A 271 -5.73 3.72 -1.04
CA VAL A 271 -6.98 4.48 -0.94
C VAL A 271 -7.33 4.99 -2.34
N ALA A 272 -8.51 4.63 -2.83
CA ALA A 272 -9.00 5.05 -4.13
C ALA A 272 -10.47 5.43 -4.04
N ASP A 273 -10.82 6.62 -4.54
CA ASP A 273 -12.19 7.14 -4.59
C ASP A 273 -12.95 7.08 -3.25
N GLY A 274 -12.25 7.35 -2.13
CA GLY A 274 -12.81 7.32 -0.77
C GLY A 274 -13.02 5.91 -0.22
N VAL A 275 -12.40 4.91 -0.83
CA VAL A 275 -12.43 3.51 -0.39
C VAL A 275 -11.01 3.04 -0.05
N VAL A 276 -10.89 2.37 1.08
CA VAL A 276 -9.64 1.77 1.58
C VAL A 276 -9.61 0.30 1.20
N TYR A 277 -8.51 -0.14 0.60
CA TYR A 277 -8.26 -1.52 0.20
C TYR A 277 -7.01 -2.02 0.93
N VAL A 278 -7.19 -3.02 1.80
CA VAL A 278 -6.11 -3.58 2.62
C VAL A 278 -5.97 -5.07 2.31
N PRO A 279 -4.95 -5.47 1.56
CA PRO A 279 -4.61 -6.89 1.42
C PRO A 279 -4.24 -7.49 2.76
N ASP A 280 -4.76 -8.66 3.06
CA ASP A 280 -4.34 -9.48 4.19
C ASP A 280 -3.68 -10.74 3.63
N LEU A 281 -2.38 -10.64 3.48
CA LEU A 281 -1.57 -11.58 2.71
C LEU A 281 -1.74 -13.05 3.14
N PRO A 282 -1.66 -13.40 4.44
CA PRO A 282 -1.83 -14.79 4.85
C PRO A 282 -3.26 -15.33 4.62
N ASN A 283 -4.26 -14.46 4.75
CA ASN A 283 -5.66 -14.82 4.58
C ASN A 283 -6.11 -14.86 3.10
N SER A 284 -5.29 -14.35 2.18
CA SER A 284 -5.59 -14.31 0.74
C SER A 284 -6.88 -13.57 0.40
N TRP A 285 -7.12 -12.44 1.05
CA TRP A 285 -8.24 -11.53 0.73
C TRP A 285 -7.83 -10.07 0.84
N VAL A 286 -8.66 -9.20 0.28
CA VAL A 286 -8.57 -7.75 0.46
C VAL A 286 -9.75 -7.30 1.31
N VAL A 287 -9.47 -6.58 2.40
CA VAL A 287 -10.47 -5.88 3.20
C VAL A 287 -10.80 -4.55 2.54
N VAL A 288 -12.08 -4.27 2.35
CA VAL A 288 -12.59 -3.09 1.64
C VAL A 288 -13.60 -2.36 2.50
N PHE A 289 -13.38 -1.07 2.70
CA PHE A 289 -14.31 -0.22 3.46
C PHE A 289 -14.19 1.25 3.01
N ALA A 290 -15.23 2.04 3.22
CA ALA A 290 -15.18 3.50 2.98
C ALA A 290 -14.40 4.22 4.11
N GLU A 291 -13.72 5.30 3.74
CA GLU A 291 -13.00 6.16 4.70
C GLU A 291 -13.89 6.75 5.80
#